data_9ae426643fdc800c7b08f3417b853ade
#
_entry.id   9ae426643fdc800c7b08f3417b853ade
#
_cell.length_a   1.000
_cell.length_b   1.000
_cell.length_c   1.000
_cell.angle_alpha   90.00
_cell.angle_beta   90.00
_cell.angle_gamma   90.00
#
_symmetry.space_group_name_H-M   'P 1'
#
loop_
_entity.id
_entity.type
_entity.pdbx_description
1 polymer ?
#
loop_
_entity_poly.entity_id
_entity_poly.type
_entity_poly.pdbx_seq_one_letter_code
_entity_poly.pdbx_strand_id
1 'polypeptide(L)'
;MIDAAVEVTGLGKTYHALRSRPLHALHGVSLRVERGEIFGLIGQNGAGKTTLIKILLGLASPTAGAALLLGRSPGDPAARRRVGYLPEQMRLPDYFRAKDFLRYMGGRNRVDSGAMKRRIPALLERVGLGGVQKPVSAYSKGMQQRLGLAQALVNDPEVLFLDEPTDGLDPLGRRQVRELLVQLRAEGKTIFLNSHLLSEIELVCDRIVILHQGEVARTATPQEFTRGTGEYLVRVAALDDAVCAAAAAVVGEGAARWEQNTLRFAPRDLAQLNSMLDRLRSVPVEIESVEPVRLSLEDFFMQVVGDEASQCSRPM
;
A
#
# COMPACT_ATOMS: atom_id res chain seq x y z
N MET A 1 19.22 -2.27 19.12
CA MET A 1 18.65 -1.31 18.14
C MET A 1 18.19 -2.13 16.96
N ILE A 2 16.92 -2.04 16.58
CA ILE A 2 16.39 -2.70 15.37
C ILE A 2 17.07 -2.00 14.19
N ASP A 3 17.78 -2.77 13.37
CA ASP A 3 18.56 -2.26 12.23
C ASP A 3 17.60 -1.95 11.08
N ALA A 4 17.43 -0.66 10.72
CA ALA A 4 16.51 -0.24 9.68
C ALA A 4 16.98 -0.72 8.29
N ALA A 5 16.03 -1.12 7.45
CA ALA A 5 16.30 -1.42 6.05
C ALA A 5 16.41 -0.14 5.21
N VAL A 6 15.57 0.87 5.52
CA VAL A 6 15.58 2.19 4.87
C VAL A 6 15.48 3.28 5.94
N GLU A 7 16.34 4.28 5.87
CA GLU A 7 16.27 5.50 6.68
C GLU A 7 16.28 6.72 5.76
N VAL A 8 15.37 7.63 5.99
CA VAL A 8 15.26 8.90 5.24
C VAL A 8 15.13 10.03 6.25
N THR A 9 15.99 11.05 6.14
CA THR A 9 16.05 12.17 7.06
C THR A 9 16.05 13.49 6.30
N GLY A 10 14.98 14.28 6.45
CA GLY A 10 14.84 15.61 5.88
C GLY A 10 15.02 15.67 4.36
N LEU A 11 14.60 14.62 3.64
CA LEU A 11 14.88 14.46 2.21
C LEU A 11 14.12 15.48 1.37
N GLY A 12 14.86 16.31 0.64
CA GLY A 12 14.33 17.27 -0.32
C GLY A 12 14.78 16.95 -1.74
N LYS A 13 13.90 17.20 -2.72
CA LYS A 13 14.24 17.09 -4.15
C LYS A 13 13.61 18.18 -4.97
N THR A 14 14.45 19.00 -5.59
CA THR A 14 14.04 20.01 -6.57
C THR A 14 14.61 19.63 -7.95
N TYR A 15 13.76 19.62 -8.95
CA TYR A 15 14.15 19.49 -10.35
C TYR A 15 14.20 20.87 -11.02
N HIS A 16 15.30 21.16 -11.66
CA HIS A 16 15.48 22.37 -12.44
C HIS A 16 15.43 22.05 -13.94
N ALA A 17 14.56 22.68 -14.66
CA ALA A 17 14.52 22.59 -16.11
C ALA A 17 14.84 23.97 -16.73
N LEU A 18 15.54 23.97 -17.85
CA LEU A 18 16.15 25.16 -18.48
C LEU A 18 15.18 26.30 -18.82
N ARG A 19 13.87 26.05 -18.87
CA ARG A 19 12.85 27.04 -19.25
C ARG A 19 11.55 26.97 -18.46
N SER A 20 11.51 26.24 -17.33
CA SER A 20 10.34 26.13 -16.48
C SER A 20 10.67 26.48 -15.02
N ARG A 21 9.64 26.76 -14.22
CA ARG A 21 9.81 26.97 -12.79
C ARG A 21 10.37 25.70 -12.14
N PRO A 22 11.22 25.82 -11.10
CA PRO A 22 11.69 24.66 -10.36
C PRO A 22 10.51 23.83 -9.85
N LEU A 23 10.58 22.51 -10.05
CA LEU A 23 9.60 21.57 -9.50
C LEU A 23 10.16 21.00 -8.20
N HIS A 24 9.54 21.38 -7.10
CA HIS A 24 9.83 20.81 -5.80
C HIS A 24 9.04 19.50 -5.65
N ALA A 25 9.72 18.38 -5.74
CA ALA A 25 9.09 17.06 -5.73
C ALA A 25 9.06 16.41 -4.35
N LEU A 26 9.99 16.80 -3.45
CA LEU A 26 10.04 16.36 -2.05
C LEU A 26 10.45 17.52 -1.15
N HIS A 27 9.80 17.61 0.02
CA HIS A 27 9.96 18.67 1.00
C HIS A 27 10.21 18.10 2.40
N GLY A 28 11.47 17.85 2.75
CA GLY A 28 11.84 17.43 4.11
C GLY A 28 11.31 16.06 4.54
N VAL A 29 11.08 15.13 3.60
CA VAL A 29 10.56 13.79 3.87
C VAL A 29 11.47 13.06 4.85
N SER A 30 10.88 12.57 5.95
CA SER A 30 11.55 11.68 6.91
C SER A 30 10.69 10.45 7.15
N LEU A 31 11.29 9.27 6.98
CA LEU A 31 10.66 7.99 7.25
C LEU A 31 11.70 6.91 7.57
N ARG A 32 11.25 5.86 8.22
CA ARG A 32 12.07 4.71 8.59
C ARG A 32 11.30 3.42 8.29
N VAL A 33 11.96 2.47 7.64
CA VAL A 33 11.44 1.14 7.33
C VAL A 33 12.30 0.12 8.07
N GLU A 34 11.64 -0.72 8.87
CA GLU A 34 12.32 -1.75 9.65
C GLU A 34 12.60 -2.98 8.78
N ARG A 35 13.55 -3.82 9.21
CA ARG A 35 13.83 -5.08 8.50
C ARG A 35 12.67 -6.05 8.67
N GLY A 36 12.31 -6.72 7.58
CA GLY A 36 11.27 -7.76 7.59
C GLY A 36 9.84 -7.22 7.64
N GLU A 37 9.61 -5.91 7.41
CA GLU A 37 8.25 -5.38 7.30
C GLU A 37 7.83 -5.18 5.83
N ILE A 38 6.53 -5.18 5.59
CA ILE A 38 5.91 -4.68 4.37
C ILE A 38 5.47 -3.25 4.64
N PHE A 39 6.14 -2.28 4.03
CA PHE A 39 5.92 -0.86 4.19
C PHE A 39 5.21 -0.29 2.96
N GLY A 40 3.99 0.21 3.14
CA GLY A 40 3.17 0.80 2.09
C GLY A 40 3.47 2.27 1.86
N LEU A 41 3.65 2.69 0.62
CA LEU A 41 3.73 4.09 0.20
C LEU A 41 2.48 4.42 -0.62
N ILE A 42 1.65 5.33 -0.13
CA ILE A 42 0.47 5.81 -0.85
C ILE A 42 0.52 7.33 -1.05
N GLY A 43 -0.20 7.81 -2.03
CA GLY A 43 -0.28 9.24 -2.36
C GLY A 43 -0.86 9.46 -3.75
N GLN A 44 -1.35 10.65 -4.02
CA GLN A 44 -1.84 11.01 -5.35
C GLN A 44 -0.74 11.03 -6.41
N ASN A 45 -1.14 11.10 -7.68
CA ASN A 45 -0.21 11.35 -8.78
C ASN A 45 0.45 12.72 -8.58
N GLY A 46 1.79 12.74 -8.69
CA GLY A 46 2.56 13.95 -8.40
C GLY A 46 2.94 14.15 -6.93
N ALA A 47 2.49 13.31 -5.99
CA ALA A 47 2.85 13.42 -4.57
C ALA A 47 4.34 13.21 -4.25
N GLY A 48 5.16 12.77 -5.22
CA GLY A 48 6.60 12.57 -5.00
C GLY A 48 7.03 11.10 -4.86
N LYS A 49 6.10 10.13 -4.88
CA LYS A 49 6.37 8.69 -4.68
C LYS A 49 7.49 8.16 -5.57
N THR A 50 7.37 8.35 -6.88
CA THR A 50 8.39 7.91 -7.86
C THR A 50 9.73 8.59 -7.64
N THR A 51 9.73 9.87 -7.21
CA THR A 51 10.96 10.60 -6.88
C THR A 51 11.65 9.98 -5.66
N LEU A 52 10.89 9.69 -4.61
CA LEU A 52 11.39 9.02 -3.41
C LEU A 52 11.99 7.65 -3.75
N ILE A 53 11.27 6.82 -4.48
CA ILE A 53 11.75 5.50 -4.92
C ILE A 53 13.03 5.63 -5.76
N LYS A 54 13.09 6.57 -6.71
CA LYS A 54 14.31 6.80 -7.52
C LYS A 54 15.51 7.17 -6.67
N ILE A 55 15.33 7.98 -5.62
CA ILE A 55 16.43 8.33 -4.71
C ILE A 55 16.86 7.10 -3.91
N LEU A 56 15.92 6.33 -3.37
CA LEU A 56 16.20 5.11 -2.61
C LEU A 56 16.87 4.00 -3.44
N LEU A 57 16.65 4.00 -4.75
CA LEU A 57 17.33 3.12 -5.70
C LEU A 57 18.68 3.67 -6.19
N GLY A 58 19.07 4.89 -5.78
CA GLY A 58 20.29 5.56 -6.27
C GLY A 58 20.22 5.96 -7.74
N LEU A 59 19.00 6.13 -8.30
CA LEU A 59 18.75 6.58 -9.67
C LEU A 59 18.64 8.11 -9.76
N ALA A 60 18.44 8.78 -8.62
CA ALA A 60 18.44 10.23 -8.51
C ALA A 60 19.14 10.64 -7.20
N SER A 61 19.83 11.79 -7.22
CA SER A 61 20.43 12.36 -6.01
C SER A 61 19.44 13.31 -5.34
N PRO A 62 19.36 13.34 -3.98
CA PRO A 62 18.59 14.35 -3.27
C PRO A 62 19.20 15.74 -3.45
N THR A 63 18.39 16.80 -3.26
CA THR A 63 18.86 18.19 -3.21
C THR A 63 19.18 18.61 -1.78
N ALA A 64 18.49 18.01 -0.80
CA ALA A 64 18.71 18.22 0.63
C ALA A 64 18.42 16.92 1.41
N GLY A 65 18.90 16.84 2.64
CA GLY A 65 18.72 15.67 3.51
C GLY A 65 19.56 14.48 3.09
N ALA A 66 19.22 13.31 3.65
CA ALA A 66 19.96 12.07 3.42
C ALA A 66 19.03 10.85 3.38
N ALA A 67 19.46 9.80 2.70
CA ALA A 67 18.84 8.49 2.73
C ALA A 67 19.90 7.39 2.91
N LEU A 68 19.58 6.37 3.69
CA LEU A 68 20.35 5.17 3.84
C LEU A 68 19.52 3.95 3.45
N LEU A 69 20.14 3.02 2.75
CA LEU A 69 19.60 1.74 2.36
C LEU A 69 20.52 0.63 2.92
N LEU A 70 19.99 -0.18 3.83
CA LEU A 70 20.79 -1.18 4.55
C LEU A 70 22.04 -0.59 5.22
N GLY A 71 21.91 0.61 5.82
CA GLY A 71 22.98 1.35 6.48
C GLY A 71 24.00 2.00 5.55
N ARG A 72 23.77 2.03 4.21
CA ARG A 72 24.66 2.57 3.19
C ARG A 72 23.96 3.61 2.34
N SER A 73 24.74 4.45 1.65
CA SER A 73 24.16 5.33 0.62
C SER A 73 23.44 4.51 -0.46
N PRO A 74 22.27 4.94 -0.95
CA PRO A 74 21.54 4.26 -2.04
C PRO A 74 22.37 4.10 -3.34
N GLY A 75 23.36 4.99 -3.55
CA GLY A 75 24.32 4.89 -4.67
C GLY A 75 25.36 3.79 -4.53
N ASP A 76 25.57 3.24 -3.32
CA ASP A 76 26.57 2.19 -3.07
C ASP A 76 26.23 0.90 -3.83
N PRO A 77 27.14 0.38 -4.68
CA PRO A 77 26.91 -0.88 -5.38
C PRO A 77 26.67 -2.09 -4.45
N ALA A 78 27.22 -2.08 -3.24
CA ALA A 78 27.01 -3.16 -2.27
C ALA A 78 25.58 -3.15 -1.71
N ALA A 79 24.98 -1.96 -1.48
CA ALA A 79 23.58 -1.83 -1.12
C ALA A 79 22.68 -2.29 -2.28
N ARG A 80 22.94 -1.80 -3.50
CA ARG A 80 22.11 -2.10 -4.69
C ARG A 80 22.07 -3.59 -5.06
N ARG A 81 23.13 -4.35 -4.80
CA ARG A 81 23.14 -5.81 -5.04
C ARG A 81 22.14 -6.57 -4.15
N ARG A 82 21.77 -5.98 -3.00
CA ARG A 82 20.86 -6.55 -2.02
C ARG A 82 19.43 -6.05 -2.20
N VAL A 83 19.15 -5.37 -3.32
CA VAL A 83 17.85 -4.77 -3.65
C VAL A 83 17.26 -5.45 -4.88
N GLY A 84 15.98 -5.74 -4.83
CA GLY A 84 15.15 -6.07 -5.98
C GLY A 84 14.22 -4.91 -6.30
N TYR A 85 13.97 -4.69 -7.59
CA TYR A 85 13.08 -3.61 -8.04
C TYR A 85 12.16 -4.09 -9.14
N LEU A 86 10.87 -3.87 -8.96
CA LEU A 86 9.82 -3.99 -9.97
C LEU A 86 9.29 -2.58 -10.27
N PRO A 87 9.56 -2.00 -11.43
CA PRO A 87 8.97 -0.72 -11.84
C PRO A 87 7.52 -0.88 -12.29
N GLU A 88 6.72 0.19 -12.17
CA GLU A 88 5.35 0.27 -12.67
C GLU A 88 5.24 -0.13 -14.15
N GLN A 89 6.13 0.42 -14.98
CA GLN A 89 6.20 0.10 -16.41
C GLN A 89 7.44 -0.71 -16.70
N MET A 90 7.24 -1.99 -16.97
CA MET A 90 8.33 -2.90 -17.30
C MET A 90 8.38 -3.17 -18.79
N ARG A 91 9.52 -2.89 -19.41
CA ARG A 91 9.80 -3.28 -20.80
C ARG A 91 10.65 -4.54 -20.80
N LEU A 92 10.03 -5.65 -21.12
CA LEU A 92 10.70 -6.93 -21.26
C LEU A 92 11.14 -7.13 -22.71
N PRO A 93 12.36 -7.61 -22.98
CA PRO A 93 12.79 -7.91 -24.33
C PRO A 93 11.98 -9.10 -24.91
N ASP A 94 11.32 -8.87 -26.01
CA ASP A 94 10.34 -9.77 -26.63
C ASP A 94 10.92 -11.11 -27.09
N TYR A 95 12.20 -11.11 -27.44
CA TYR A 95 12.92 -12.29 -27.98
C TYR A 95 13.36 -13.30 -26.93
N PHE A 96 13.28 -12.97 -25.63
CA PHE A 96 13.65 -13.88 -24.57
C PHE A 96 12.53 -14.87 -24.25
N ARG A 97 12.92 -16.05 -23.74
CA ARG A 97 12.08 -16.87 -22.85
C ARG A 97 12.33 -16.48 -21.39
N ALA A 98 11.37 -16.71 -20.51
CA ALA A 98 11.49 -16.32 -19.10
C ALA A 98 12.78 -16.83 -18.43
N LYS A 99 13.14 -18.11 -18.64
CA LYS A 99 14.38 -18.69 -18.09
C LYS A 99 15.65 -17.96 -18.56
N ASP A 100 15.71 -17.62 -19.83
CA ASP A 100 16.88 -16.98 -20.42
C ASP A 100 16.99 -15.53 -19.98
N PHE A 101 15.84 -14.83 -19.89
CA PHE A 101 15.76 -13.48 -19.33
C PHE A 101 16.26 -13.45 -17.89
N LEU A 102 15.75 -14.33 -17.01
CA LEU A 102 16.19 -14.39 -15.62
C LEU A 102 17.68 -14.77 -15.50
N ARG A 103 18.17 -15.67 -16.35
CA ARG A 103 19.60 -16.01 -16.39
C ARG A 103 20.46 -14.80 -16.78
N TYR A 104 20.02 -14.03 -17.79
CA TYR A 104 20.69 -12.80 -18.21
C TYR A 104 20.72 -11.77 -17.07
N MET A 105 19.58 -11.55 -16.40
CA MET A 105 19.47 -10.59 -15.28
C MET A 105 20.34 -11.00 -14.08
N GLY A 106 20.33 -12.29 -13.71
CA GLY A 106 21.17 -12.82 -12.65
C GLY A 106 22.65 -12.72 -12.96
N GLY A 107 23.06 -12.95 -14.20
CA GLY A 107 24.43 -12.78 -14.68
C GLY A 107 24.93 -11.35 -14.55
N ARG A 108 24.10 -10.36 -14.92
CA ARG A 108 24.41 -8.93 -14.73
C ARG A 108 24.65 -8.57 -13.26
N ASN A 109 23.95 -9.23 -12.36
CA ASN A 109 24.08 -9.02 -10.92
C ASN A 109 25.16 -9.90 -10.28
N ARG A 110 25.94 -10.63 -11.08
CA ARG A 110 27.04 -11.52 -10.66
C ARG A 110 26.58 -12.66 -9.74
N VAL A 111 25.35 -13.12 -9.91
CA VAL A 111 24.88 -14.33 -9.21
C VAL A 111 25.56 -15.55 -9.80
N ASP A 112 26.01 -16.46 -8.94
CA ASP A 112 26.66 -17.69 -9.37
C ASP A 112 25.78 -18.53 -10.31
N SER A 113 26.36 -19.06 -11.38
CA SER A 113 25.66 -19.81 -12.41
C SER A 113 25.02 -21.10 -11.88
N GLY A 114 25.65 -21.77 -10.92
CA GLY A 114 25.12 -22.95 -10.26
C GLY A 114 23.92 -22.65 -9.39
N ALA A 115 23.98 -21.53 -8.65
CA ALA A 115 22.85 -21.02 -7.88
C ALA A 115 21.68 -20.65 -8.80
N MET A 116 21.93 -20.01 -9.95
CA MET A 116 20.92 -19.63 -10.92
C MET A 116 20.18 -20.85 -11.52
N LYS A 117 20.90 -21.95 -11.80
CA LYS A 117 20.27 -23.18 -12.32
C LYS A 117 19.19 -23.74 -11.40
N ARG A 118 19.40 -23.65 -10.08
CA ARG A 118 18.43 -24.10 -9.06
C ARG A 118 17.34 -23.06 -8.80
N ARG A 119 17.71 -21.78 -8.73
CA ARG A 119 16.82 -20.69 -8.34
C ARG A 119 15.78 -20.33 -9.40
N ILE A 120 16.16 -20.28 -10.69
CA ILE A 120 15.26 -19.87 -11.76
C ILE A 120 13.99 -20.74 -11.85
N PRO A 121 14.07 -22.08 -11.87
CA PRO A 121 12.87 -22.91 -11.89
C PRO A 121 11.95 -22.64 -10.70
N ALA A 122 12.53 -22.58 -9.49
CA ALA A 122 11.77 -22.31 -8.27
C ALA A 122 11.10 -20.92 -8.29
N LEU A 123 11.78 -19.87 -8.79
CA LEU A 123 11.19 -18.54 -8.95
C LEU A 123 10.03 -18.54 -9.93
N LEU A 124 10.17 -19.22 -11.07
CA LEU A 124 9.10 -19.31 -12.07
C LEU A 124 7.87 -20.05 -11.51
N GLU A 125 8.05 -21.14 -10.78
CA GLU A 125 6.96 -21.80 -10.07
C GLU A 125 6.29 -20.86 -9.06
N ARG A 126 7.10 -20.18 -8.25
CA ARG A 126 6.64 -19.27 -7.20
C ARG A 126 5.78 -18.11 -7.71
N VAL A 127 6.07 -17.62 -8.93
CA VAL A 127 5.28 -16.55 -9.56
C VAL A 127 4.19 -17.09 -10.51
N GLY A 128 3.97 -18.40 -10.56
CA GLY A 128 2.95 -19.04 -11.41
C GLY A 128 3.28 -19.01 -12.91
N LEU A 129 4.58 -19.04 -13.26
CA LEU A 129 5.09 -19.17 -14.61
C LEU A 129 5.82 -20.51 -14.84
N GLY A 130 5.69 -21.45 -13.94
CA GLY A 130 6.25 -22.79 -14.06
C GLY A 130 5.78 -23.47 -15.34
N GLY A 131 6.69 -24.18 -16.04
CA GLY A 131 6.37 -24.90 -17.26
C GLY A 131 6.06 -24.02 -18.51
N VAL A 132 5.97 -22.69 -18.41
CA VAL A 132 5.70 -21.80 -19.54
C VAL A 132 6.90 -21.74 -20.49
N GLN A 133 6.71 -22.23 -21.75
CA GLN A 133 7.77 -22.30 -22.75
C GLN A 133 7.69 -21.23 -23.84
N LYS A 134 6.56 -20.52 -23.95
CA LYS A 134 6.38 -19.49 -24.97
C LYS A 134 7.30 -18.27 -24.75
N PRO A 135 7.66 -17.51 -25.79
CA PRO A 135 8.47 -16.29 -25.67
C PRO A 135 7.73 -15.19 -24.92
N VAL A 136 8.48 -14.23 -24.37
CA VAL A 136 7.93 -13.08 -23.63
C VAL A 136 6.99 -12.22 -24.49
N SER A 137 7.23 -12.14 -25.81
CA SER A 137 6.33 -11.47 -26.75
C SER A 137 4.89 -12.02 -26.77
N ALA A 138 4.70 -13.28 -26.36
CA ALA A 138 3.38 -13.91 -26.27
C ALA A 138 2.78 -13.86 -24.84
N TYR A 139 3.38 -13.10 -23.93
CA TYR A 139 2.87 -12.98 -22.55
C TYR A 139 1.75 -11.95 -22.45
N SER A 140 0.71 -12.29 -21.69
CA SER A 140 -0.29 -11.31 -21.21
C SER A 140 0.38 -10.30 -20.26
N LYS A 141 -0.26 -9.14 -20.06
CA LYS A 141 0.21 -8.14 -19.07
C LYS A 141 0.46 -8.78 -17.69
N GLY A 142 -0.46 -9.63 -17.22
CA GLY A 142 -0.29 -10.35 -15.96
C GLY A 142 0.90 -11.32 -15.94
N MET A 143 1.19 -12.01 -17.06
CA MET A 143 2.39 -12.86 -17.16
C MET A 143 3.67 -12.03 -17.17
N GLN A 144 3.68 -10.86 -17.81
CA GLN A 144 4.81 -9.93 -17.79
C GLN A 144 5.05 -9.42 -16.37
N GLN A 145 3.99 -9.07 -15.64
CA GLN A 145 4.07 -8.62 -14.25
C GLN A 145 4.67 -9.71 -13.34
N ARG A 146 4.21 -10.96 -13.47
CA ARG A 146 4.78 -12.12 -12.76
C ARG A 146 6.25 -12.35 -13.08
N LEU A 147 6.65 -12.20 -14.34
CA LEU A 147 8.06 -12.30 -14.73
C LEU A 147 8.90 -11.15 -14.14
N GLY A 148 8.33 -9.96 -14.03
CA GLY A 148 8.94 -8.82 -13.35
C GLY A 148 9.19 -9.08 -11.86
N LEU A 149 8.22 -9.68 -11.16
CA LEU A 149 8.39 -10.12 -9.78
C LEU A 149 9.52 -11.15 -9.66
N ALA A 150 9.57 -12.14 -10.56
CA ALA A 150 10.67 -13.11 -10.58
C ALA A 150 12.02 -12.44 -10.82
N GLN A 151 12.08 -11.43 -11.70
CA GLN A 151 13.30 -10.64 -11.94
C GLN A 151 13.73 -9.87 -10.69
N ALA A 152 12.80 -9.24 -9.98
CA ALA A 152 13.10 -8.53 -8.75
C ALA A 152 13.68 -9.47 -7.66
N LEU A 153 13.31 -10.75 -7.68
CA LEU A 153 13.73 -11.77 -6.72
C LEU A 153 15.01 -12.54 -7.14
N VAL A 154 15.48 -12.36 -8.38
CA VAL A 154 16.53 -13.21 -8.94
C VAL A 154 17.85 -13.20 -8.16
N ASN A 155 18.18 -12.07 -7.51
CA ASN A 155 19.40 -11.88 -6.73
C ASN A 155 19.27 -12.28 -5.25
N ASP A 156 18.09 -12.78 -4.84
CA ASP A 156 17.78 -13.01 -3.43
C ASP A 156 17.93 -11.75 -2.56
N PRO A 157 17.22 -10.69 -2.91
CA PRO A 157 17.39 -9.39 -2.25
C PRO A 157 16.95 -9.42 -0.79
N GLU A 158 17.47 -8.50 0.01
CA GLU A 158 16.99 -8.23 1.37
C GLU A 158 15.88 -7.20 1.39
N VAL A 159 15.90 -6.27 0.42
CA VAL A 159 14.88 -5.23 0.26
C VAL A 159 14.30 -5.30 -1.15
N LEU A 160 12.98 -5.27 -1.23
CA LEU A 160 12.22 -5.24 -2.48
C LEU A 160 11.50 -3.90 -2.59
N PHE A 161 11.71 -3.17 -3.68
CA PHE A 161 10.89 -2.05 -4.08
C PHE A 161 9.93 -2.52 -5.18
N LEU A 162 8.65 -2.47 -4.90
CA LEU A 162 7.59 -2.94 -5.79
C LEU A 162 6.65 -1.78 -6.12
N ASP A 163 6.65 -1.38 -7.37
CA ASP A 163 5.82 -0.30 -7.89
C ASP A 163 4.67 -0.91 -8.68
N GLU A 164 3.46 -0.84 -8.16
CA GLU A 164 2.23 -1.42 -8.70
C GLU A 164 2.33 -2.92 -9.04
N PRO A 165 2.70 -3.80 -8.08
CA PRO A 165 2.99 -5.22 -8.40
C PRO A 165 1.74 -6.01 -8.81
N THR A 166 0.54 -5.53 -8.56
CA THR A 166 -0.74 -6.18 -8.90
C THR A 166 -1.42 -5.58 -10.13
N ASP A 167 -0.80 -4.58 -10.78
CA ASP A 167 -1.37 -3.95 -11.97
C ASP A 167 -1.51 -4.95 -13.13
N GLY A 168 -2.68 -4.92 -13.78
CA GLY A 168 -3.00 -5.81 -14.89
C GLY A 168 -3.23 -7.27 -14.53
N LEU A 169 -3.36 -7.60 -13.24
CA LEU A 169 -3.75 -8.92 -12.77
C LEU A 169 -5.26 -9.00 -12.52
N ASP A 170 -5.81 -10.17 -12.76
CA ASP A 170 -7.16 -10.55 -12.34
C ASP A 170 -7.25 -10.72 -10.81
N PRO A 171 -8.43 -10.81 -10.20
CA PRO A 171 -8.57 -10.94 -8.75
C PRO A 171 -7.81 -12.14 -8.16
N LEU A 172 -7.76 -13.28 -8.87
CA LEU A 172 -7.00 -14.44 -8.43
C LEU A 172 -5.49 -14.16 -8.46
N GLY A 173 -5.01 -13.53 -9.53
CA GLY A 173 -3.62 -13.11 -9.67
C GLY A 173 -3.18 -12.14 -8.60
N ARG A 174 -4.02 -11.16 -8.25
CA ARG A 174 -3.76 -10.24 -7.14
C ARG A 174 -3.63 -10.96 -5.81
N ARG A 175 -4.54 -11.88 -5.51
CA ARG A 175 -4.47 -12.73 -4.31
C ARG A 175 -3.16 -13.50 -4.25
N GLN A 176 -2.75 -14.15 -5.33
CA GLN A 176 -1.49 -14.90 -5.40
C GLN A 176 -0.26 -14.01 -5.16
N VAL A 177 -0.26 -12.78 -5.68
CA VAL A 177 0.83 -11.81 -5.39
C VAL A 177 0.82 -11.43 -3.92
N ARG A 178 -0.33 -11.14 -3.30
CA ARG A 178 -0.39 -10.86 -1.85
C ARG A 178 0.16 -12.00 -1.01
N GLU A 179 -0.25 -13.24 -1.30
CA GLU A 179 0.26 -14.44 -0.63
C GLU A 179 1.79 -14.56 -0.78
N LEU A 180 2.32 -14.24 -1.97
CA LEU A 180 3.76 -14.20 -2.21
C LEU A 180 4.45 -13.13 -1.34
N LEU A 181 3.90 -11.91 -1.23
CA LEU A 181 4.48 -10.84 -0.41
C LEU A 181 4.52 -11.24 1.07
N VAL A 182 3.44 -11.83 1.59
CA VAL A 182 3.38 -12.34 2.98
C VAL A 182 4.43 -13.44 3.21
N GLN A 183 4.61 -14.36 2.26
CA GLN A 183 5.64 -15.39 2.34
C GLN A 183 7.06 -14.79 2.34
N LEU A 184 7.33 -13.83 1.46
CA LEU A 184 8.62 -13.14 1.39
C LEU A 184 8.95 -12.41 2.70
N ARG A 185 7.95 -11.75 3.31
CA ARG A 185 8.09 -11.16 4.62
C ARG A 185 8.42 -12.20 5.70
N ALA A 186 7.73 -13.32 5.71
CA ALA A 186 8.00 -14.41 6.65
C ALA A 186 9.41 -15.00 6.48
N GLU A 187 10.01 -14.91 5.27
CA GLU A 187 11.40 -15.24 4.98
C GLU A 187 12.39 -14.14 5.41
N GLY A 188 11.91 -13.05 6.05
CA GLY A 188 12.73 -11.94 6.53
C GLY A 188 13.03 -10.87 5.47
N LYS A 189 12.37 -10.89 4.31
CA LYS A 189 12.53 -9.84 3.30
C LYS A 189 11.79 -8.58 3.72
N THR A 190 12.39 -7.42 3.47
CA THR A 190 11.73 -6.12 3.63
C THR A 190 11.11 -5.72 2.31
N ILE A 191 9.87 -5.24 2.32
CA ILE A 191 9.15 -4.88 1.09
C ILE A 191 8.67 -3.43 1.20
N PHE A 192 9.12 -2.61 0.26
CA PHE A 192 8.63 -1.25 0.05
C PHE A 192 7.61 -1.30 -1.09
N LEU A 193 6.33 -1.21 -0.75
CA LEU A 193 5.21 -1.39 -1.66
C LEU A 193 4.58 -0.06 -2.02
N ASN A 194 4.59 0.32 -3.29
CA ASN A 194 3.79 1.41 -3.83
C ASN A 194 2.61 0.84 -4.61
N SER A 195 1.38 1.22 -4.23
CA SER A 195 0.17 0.87 -4.96
C SER A 195 -0.90 1.95 -4.83
N HIS A 196 -1.69 2.12 -5.88
CA HIS A 196 -2.89 2.95 -5.87
C HIS A 196 -4.13 2.20 -5.37
N LEU A 197 -4.06 0.88 -5.24
CA LEU A 197 -5.13 0.03 -4.71
C LEU A 197 -5.03 -0.04 -3.18
N LEU A 198 -5.71 0.90 -2.50
CA LEU A 198 -5.63 1.06 -1.05
C LEU A 198 -6.07 -0.21 -0.30
N SER A 199 -7.09 -0.93 -0.82
CA SER A 199 -7.55 -2.20 -0.26
C SER A 199 -6.46 -3.30 -0.29
N GLU A 200 -5.58 -3.31 -1.29
CA GLU A 200 -4.47 -4.26 -1.36
C GLU A 200 -3.40 -3.94 -0.31
N ILE A 201 -3.09 -2.63 -0.14
CA ILE A 201 -2.13 -2.14 0.86
C ILE A 201 -2.62 -2.45 2.28
N GLU A 202 -3.90 -2.21 2.56
CA GLU A 202 -4.53 -2.49 3.86
C GLU A 202 -4.40 -3.96 4.28
N LEU A 203 -4.47 -4.88 3.31
CA LEU A 203 -4.43 -6.32 3.56
C LEU A 203 -3.03 -6.88 3.83
N VAL A 204 -1.96 -6.22 3.36
CA VAL A 204 -0.61 -6.81 3.41
C VAL A 204 0.42 -5.99 4.16
N CYS A 205 0.25 -4.66 4.28
CA CYS A 205 1.24 -3.79 4.88
C CYS A 205 1.19 -3.83 6.41
N ASP A 206 2.37 -3.79 7.03
CA ASP A 206 2.51 -3.62 8.48
C ASP A 206 2.37 -2.15 8.88
N ARG A 207 2.93 -1.26 8.05
CA ARG A 207 2.86 0.19 8.21
C ARG A 207 2.70 0.85 6.85
N ILE A 208 2.05 2.01 6.86
CA ILE A 208 1.73 2.78 5.66
C ILE A 208 2.18 4.22 5.89
N VAL A 209 2.78 4.82 4.88
CA VAL A 209 3.04 6.26 4.82
C VAL A 209 2.18 6.89 3.72
N ILE A 210 1.51 7.98 4.07
CA ILE A 210 0.80 8.82 3.12
C ILE A 210 1.72 9.97 2.73
N LEU A 211 2.07 10.03 1.44
CA LEU A 211 2.81 11.13 0.86
C LEU A 211 1.84 12.07 0.13
N HIS A 212 1.88 13.35 0.48
CA HIS A 212 1.06 14.38 -0.13
C HIS A 212 1.92 15.60 -0.45
N GLN A 213 1.82 16.13 -1.68
CA GLN A 213 2.57 17.31 -2.15
C GLN A 213 4.08 17.31 -1.80
N GLY A 214 4.71 16.15 -1.80
CA GLY A 214 6.14 16.00 -1.48
C GLY A 214 6.47 15.89 0.01
N GLU A 215 5.49 15.83 0.89
CA GLU A 215 5.65 15.71 2.34
C GLU A 215 5.01 14.44 2.89
N VAL A 216 5.45 13.99 4.07
CA VAL A 216 4.80 12.91 4.80
C VAL A 216 3.62 13.49 5.57
N ALA A 217 2.41 13.23 5.09
CA ALA A 217 1.19 13.65 5.77
C ALA A 217 0.92 12.79 7.02
N ARG A 218 1.11 11.46 6.92
CA ARG A 218 0.94 10.54 8.05
C ARG A 218 1.66 9.22 7.84
N THR A 219 2.10 8.63 8.95
CA THR A 219 2.58 7.24 9.00
C THR A 219 1.87 6.53 10.14
N ALA A 220 1.26 5.36 9.86
CA ALA A 220 0.56 4.55 10.85
C ALA A 220 0.41 3.10 10.37
N THR A 221 -0.09 2.22 11.22
CA THR A 221 -0.52 0.87 10.84
C THR A 221 -1.87 0.92 10.12
N PRO A 222 -2.22 -0.09 9.28
CA PRO A 222 -3.56 -0.16 8.68
C PRO A 222 -4.69 -0.04 9.71
N GLN A 223 -4.54 -0.70 10.86
CA GLN A 223 -5.53 -0.68 11.94
C GLN A 223 -5.70 0.70 12.58
N GLU A 224 -4.64 1.52 12.63
CA GLU A 224 -4.73 2.90 13.11
C GLU A 224 -5.43 3.82 12.13
N PHE A 225 -5.32 3.55 10.82
CA PHE A 225 -6.07 4.26 9.78
C PHE A 225 -7.54 3.87 9.78
N THR A 226 -7.85 2.59 10.00
CA THR A 226 -9.22 2.04 9.94
C THR A 226 -9.90 1.97 11.32
N ARG A 227 -9.45 2.78 12.28
CA ARG A 227 -10.10 2.88 13.61
C ARG A 227 -11.57 3.22 13.43
N GLY A 228 -12.41 2.58 14.27
CA GLY A 228 -13.83 2.86 14.31
C GLY A 228 -14.11 4.33 14.58
N THR A 229 -15.05 4.90 13.89
CA THR A 229 -15.52 6.29 14.09
C THR A 229 -16.20 6.50 15.45
N GLY A 230 -16.40 5.42 16.20
CA GLY A 230 -17.29 5.39 17.37
C GLY A 230 -18.76 5.27 17.00
N GLU A 231 -19.10 5.30 15.72
CA GLU A 231 -20.45 5.11 15.21
C GLU A 231 -20.76 3.63 15.00
N TYR A 232 -22.03 3.30 15.06
CA TYR A 232 -22.57 1.99 14.77
C TYR A 232 -23.70 2.07 13.74
N LEU A 233 -23.77 1.05 12.89
CA LEU A 233 -24.90 0.80 11.99
C LEU A 233 -25.72 -0.32 12.61
N VAL A 234 -27.00 -0.06 12.87
CA VAL A 234 -27.96 -1.06 13.32
C VAL A 234 -29.00 -1.21 12.22
N ARG A 235 -29.00 -2.37 11.56
CA ARG A 235 -29.96 -2.69 10.52
C ARG A 235 -31.13 -3.43 11.11
N VAL A 236 -32.33 -3.00 10.74
CA VAL A 236 -33.61 -3.61 11.12
C VAL A 236 -34.36 -4.11 9.91
N ALA A 237 -35.18 -5.15 10.08
CA ALA A 237 -35.95 -5.75 8.97
C ALA A 237 -36.99 -4.80 8.37
N ALA A 238 -37.61 -3.97 9.20
CA ALA A 238 -38.60 -2.97 8.78
C ALA A 238 -38.47 -1.71 9.64
N LEU A 239 -38.65 -0.56 9.02
CA LEU A 239 -38.69 0.74 9.70
C LEU A 239 -40.12 1.26 9.74
N ASP A 240 -40.60 1.55 10.97
CA ASP A 240 -41.86 2.20 11.23
C ASP A 240 -41.73 3.30 12.29
N ASP A 241 -42.80 4.00 12.60
CA ASP A 241 -42.81 5.08 13.59
C ASP A 241 -42.48 4.58 15.01
N ALA A 242 -42.84 3.34 15.36
CA ALA A 242 -42.51 2.76 16.67
C ALA A 242 -41.03 2.50 16.82
N VAL A 243 -40.34 2.00 15.77
CA VAL A 243 -38.90 1.80 15.71
C VAL A 243 -38.15 3.14 15.80
N CYS A 244 -38.63 4.15 15.05
CA CYS A 244 -38.06 5.50 15.10
C CYS A 244 -38.19 6.11 16.50
N ALA A 245 -39.35 6.01 17.12
CA ALA A 245 -39.58 6.50 18.50
C ALA A 245 -38.75 5.76 19.54
N ALA A 246 -38.58 4.43 19.39
CA ALA A 246 -37.73 3.64 20.27
C ALA A 246 -36.25 4.09 20.19
N ALA A 247 -35.73 4.34 19.02
CA ALA A 247 -34.38 4.85 18.82
C ALA A 247 -34.22 6.28 19.36
N ALA A 248 -35.16 7.18 19.07
CA ALA A 248 -35.12 8.58 19.54
C ALA A 248 -35.13 8.70 21.07
N ALA A 249 -35.79 7.77 21.77
CA ALA A 249 -35.83 7.72 23.24
C ALA A 249 -34.46 7.49 23.88
N VAL A 250 -33.48 6.91 23.15
CA VAL A 250 -32.12 6.62 23.68
C VAL A 250 -31.13 7.71 23.32
N VAL A 251 -31.21 8.28 22.11
CA VAL A 251 -30.21 9.24 21.61
C VAL A 251 -30.72 10.67 21.56
N GLY A 252 -32.01 10.91 21.77
CA GLY A 252 -32.66 12.20 21.59
C GLY A 252 -33.12 12.44 20.15
N GLU A 253 -34.10 13.34 19.99
CA GLU A 253 -34.60 13.71 18.67
C GLU A 253 -33.48 14.34 17.83
N GLY A 254 -33.29 13.84 16.59
CA GLY A 254 -32.32 14.34 15.61
C GLY A 254 -30.90 13.78 15.72
N ALA A 255 -30.57 13.02 16.78
CA ALA A 255 -29.25 12.36 16.91
C ALA A 255 -29.22 10.97 16.23
N ALA A 256 -30.37 10.35 15.99
CA ALA A 256 -30.51 9.12 15.23
C ALA A 256 -30.68 9.46 13.74
N ARG A 257 -29.76 8.99 12.91
CA ARG A 257 -29.87 9.14 11.43
C ARG A 257 -30.28 7.81 10.82
N TRP A 258 -31.41 7.81 10.13
CA TRP A 258 -31.92 6.66 9.43
C TRP A 258 -31.61 6.78 7.92
N GLU A 259 -31.00 5.76 7.36
CA GLU A 259 -30.84 5.56 5.93
C GLU A 259 -31.56 4.26 5.57
N GLN A 260 -32.75 4.38 4.98
CA GLN A 260 -33.67 3.23 4.79
C GLN A 260 -33.88 2.51 6.15
N ASN A 261 -33.60 1.21 6.21
CA ASN A 261 -33.77 0.37 7.41
C ASN A 261 -32.51 0.33 8.30
N THR A 262 -31.57 1.25 8.14
CA THR A 262 -30.30 1.26 8.88
C THR A 262 -30.19 2.53 9.72
N LEU A 263 -30.11 2.34 11.04
CA LEU A 263 -29.82 3.39 12.01
C LEU A 263 -28.31 3.61 12.08
N ARG A 264 -27.87 4.84 11.89
CA ARG A 264 -26.50 5.28 12.14
C ARG A 264 -26.48 6.18 13.38
N PHE A 265 -25.71 5.83 14.40
CA PHE A 265 -25.57 6.65 15.59
C PHE A 265 -24.21 6.42 16.28
N ALA A 266 -23.78 7.42 17.05
CA ALA A 266 -22.54 7.39 17.84
C ALA A 266 -22.89 7.23 19.33
N PRO A 267 -22.84 6.02 19.90
CA PRO A 267 -23.03 5.83 21.33
C PRO A 267 -21.86 6.43 22.12
N ARG A 268 -22.16 6.99 23.29
CA ARG A 268 -21.14 7.52 24.23
C ARG A 268 -20.26 6.39 24.80
N ASP A 269 -20.87 5.22 24.98
CA ASP A 269 -20.25 4.01 25.51
C ASP A 269 -21.04 2.75 25.08
N LEU A 270 -20.51 1.57 25.44
CA LEU A 270 -21.18 0.30 25.15
C LEU A 270 -22.51 0.14 25.93
N ALA A 271 -22.69 0.82 27.05
CA ALA A 271 -23.95 0.76 27.84
C ALA A 271 -25.06 1.45 27.01
N GLN A 272 -24.77 2.59 26.40
CA GLN A 272 -25.74 3.26 25.51
C GLN A 272 -26.05 2.45 24.25
N LEU A 273 -25.05 1.77 23.68
CA LEU A 273 -25.29 0.84 22.57
C LEU A 273 -26.25 -0.28 22.98
N ASN A 274 -25.98 -0.93 24.11
CA ASN A 274 -26.85 -1.98 24.63
C ASN A 274 -28.26 -1.47 24.93
N SER A 275 -28.38 -0.30 25.56
CA SER A 275 -29.67 0.35 25.81
C SER A 275 -30.46 0.60 24.51
N MET A 276 -29.78 0.99 23.43
CA MET A 276 -30.38 1.13 22.09
C MET A 276 -30.92 -0.21 21.60
N LEU A 277 -30.11 -1.28 21.66
CA LEU A 277 -30.52 -2.61 21.21
C LEU A 277 -31.70 -3.16 22.03
N ASP A 278 -31.68 -2.97 23.35
CA ASP A 278 -32.77 -3.40 24.22
C ASP A 278 -34.06 -2.64 23.93
N ARG A 279 -33.95 -1.34 23.65
CA ARG A 279 -35.10 -0.52 23.28
C ARG A 279 -35.69 -0.94 21.95
N LEU A 280 -34.85 -1.22 20.95
CA LEU A 280 -35.30 -1.75 19.65
C LEU A 280 -35.98 -3.12 19.80
N ARG A 281 -35.44 -4.01 20.67
CA ARG A 281 -36.05 -5.31 20.97
C ARG A 281 -37.39 -5.21 21.71
N SER A 282 -37.68 -4.09 22.35
CA SER A 282 -38.97 -3.87 23.04
C SER A 282 -40.14 -3.53 22.07
N VAL A 283 -39.87 -3.30 20.80
CA VAL A 283 -40.85 -3.14 19.73
C VAL A 283 -40.78 -4.35 18.80
N PRO A 284 -41.86 -4.66 18.02
CA PRO A 284 -41.90 -5.84 17.17
C PRO A 284 -41.07 -5.66 15.90
N VAL A 285 -39.72 -5.57 16.07
CA VAL A 285 -38.76 -5.42 14.97
C VAL A 285 -37.62 -6.44 15.13
N GLU A 286 -37.20 -7.02 14.02
CA GLU A 286 -36.01 -7.88 13.98
C GLU A 286 -34.78 -7.04 13.69
N ILE A 287 -33.70 -7.20 14.50
CA ILE A 287 -32.40 -6.61 14.27
C ILE A 287 -31.62 -7.58 13.39
N GLU A 288 -31.31 -7.17 12.17
CA GLU A 288 -30.58 -8.00 11.19
C GLU A 288 -29.06 -7.97 11.42
N SER A 289 -28.51 -6.78 11.72
CA SER A 289 -27.06 -6.64 12.03
C SER A 289 -26.78 -5.45 12.93
N VAL A 290 -25.63 -5.53 13.63
CA VAL A 290 -25.04 -4.44 14.42
C VAL A 290 -23.56 -4.38 14.09
N GLU A 291 -23.14 -3.33 13.40
CA GLU A 291 -21.78 -3.21 12.88
C GLU A 291 -21.14 -1.88 13.30
N PRO A 292 -19.90 -1.88 13.84
CA PRO A 292 -19.19 -0.64 14.07
C PRO A 292 -18.79 -0.01 12.70
N VAL A 293 -19.02 1.28 12.56
CA VAL A 293 -18.53 2.02 11.38
C VAL A 293 -17.02 2.17 11.48
N ARG A 294 -16.33 1.59 10.51
CA ARG A 294 -14.90 1.76 10.34
C ARG A 294 -14.65 2.64 9.13
N LEU A 295 -13.77 3.61 9.27
CA LEU A 295 -13.24 4.29 8.09
C LEU A 295 -12.44 3.29 7.28
N SER A 296 -12.63 3.26 5.97
CA SER A 296 -11.69 2.58 5.09
C SER A 296 -10.40 3.40 4.98
N LEU A 297 -9.31 2.76 4.57
CA LEU A 297 -8.07 3.50 4.27
C LEU A 297 -8.32 4.53 3.15
N GLU A 298 -9.27 4.26 2.24
CA GLU A 298 -9.68 5.16 1.17
C GLU A 298 -10.38 6.42 1.71
N ASP A 299 -11.35 6.25 2.63
CA ASP A 299 -12.03 7.39 3.28
C ASP A 299 -11.04 8.25 4.05
N PHE A 300 -10.13 7.62 4.80
CA PHE A 300 -9.09 8.33 5.53
C PHE A 300 -8.15 9.09 4.57
N PHE A 301 -7.73 8.46 3.48
CA PHE A 301 -6.89 9.08 2.46
C PHE A 301 -7.58 10.30 1.84
N MET A 302 -8.86 10.18 1.53
CA MET A 302 -9.67 11.30 1.01
C MET A 302 -9.80 12.44 2.00
N GLN A 303 -9.93 12.16 3.31
CA GLN A 303 -9.92 13.20 4.34
C GLN A 303 -8.59 13.95 4.38
N VAL A 304 -7.46 13.24 4.46
CA VAL A 304 -6.11 13.86 4.50
C VAL A 304 -5.86 14.74 3.28
N VAL A 305 -6.32 14.32 2.11
CA VAL A 305 -6.12 15.06 0.86
C VAL A 305 -7.15 16.18 0.68
N GLY A 306 -8.39 15.97 1.19
CA GLY A 306 -9.51 16.90 1.04
C GLY A 306 -9.47 18.09 2.03
N ASP A 307 -9.03 17.88 3.26
CA ASP A 307 -8.95 18.92 4.29
C ASP A 307 -7.99 20.05 3.91
N GLU A 308 -6.91 19.75 3.19
CA GLU A 308 -5.96 20.77 2.73
C GLU A 308 -6.47 21.55 1.50
N ALA A 309 -7.29 20.94 0.63
CA ALA A 309 -7.94 21.66 -0.46
C ALA A 309 -8.88 22.77 0.08
N SER A 310 -9.47 22.54 1.25
CA SER A 310 -10.34 23.52 1.93
C SER A 310 -9.57 24.66 2.62
N GLN A 311 -8.32 24.41 3.03
CA GLN A 311 -7.46 25.43 3.67
C GLN A 311 -6.79 26.38 2.66
N CYS A 312 -6.53 25.88 1.43
CA CYS A 312 -5.92 26.70 0.36
C CYS A 312 -6.93 27.67 -0.32
N SER A 313 -8.22 27.55 -0.01
CA SER A 313 -9.31 28.36 -0.60
C SER A 313 -9.70 29.57 0.23
N ARG A 314 -8.96 29.92 1.31
CA ARG A 314 -9.18 31.19 2.02
C ARG A 314 -8.41 32.31 1.30
N PRO A 315 -9.07 33.29 0.69
CA PRO A 315 -8.41 34.47 0.13
C PRO A 315 -7.78 35.29 1.26
N MET A 316 -6.54 35.77 1.02
CA MET A 316 -5.90 36.77 1.83
C MET A 316 -6.66 38.10 1.74
#